data_562a911e75d24146b4bf7cece898e645
#
_entry.id   562a911e75d24146b4bf7cece898e645
#
_cell.length_a   1.000
_cell.length_b   1.000
_cell.length_c   1.000
_cell.angle_alpha   90.00
_cell.angle_beta   90.00
_cell.angle_gamma   90.00
#
_symmetry.space_group_name_H-M   'P 1'
#
loop_
_entity.id
_entity.type
_entity.pdbx_description
1 polymer ?
#
loop_
_entity_poly.entity_id
_entity_poly.type
_entity_poly.pdbx_seq_one_letter_code
_entity_poly.pdbx_strand_id
1 'polypeptide(L)'
;MTTPATPALPRATSADVLLLLEGTFPYVSGGVSSWVNQMIRAFPEHSFALCFLGSRPQDYVKQQYALPDNVVHLETHYLYDFAPPPLVKKMGGDAEAFARSAQLHETMRNPAMREVGAQLLKSMLEDLKPGGALGEDAFLYSKQAWDFLTDQYRKHCTDPSFVDYFWTVRIMHKPLWQLARVAEGLPAAKVLHTVSTGYAGFLGALAHYRSGRPLLVSEHGIYTKERKIDLFQSEWIRDNRSIFERDVSQVGYFRDLWVRFFQALGRACYDAASDIIALYEGNRQRQILDGAPDARTGTIPNGVNLARLAPLRAQRAAAVPKTLCLIGRVVPIKDIKTFIRAMLTVLRRMPEAEAWIAGPEDEDLAYAQECRALVDSLGLKDKVKFLGFQKIDELLPKCGLLVLSSISEALPLVVLEGFAAGVPSVTTDVGSCRQLIEGLPGEDAALGAAGRVVQIADPRALAEAAIELFQDDNWHAAQRAGVARVERYYTQEQMIGAYRTLYRRLADAPAQPAADGPPARAAH
;
A
#
# COMPACT_ATOMS: atom_id res chain seq x y z
N MET A 1 -34.65 23.23 11.05
CA MET A 1 -33.52 22.41 11.53
C MET A 1 -32.27 22.91 10.82
N THR A 2 -31.44 23.68 11.54
CA THR A 2 -30.15 24.16 11.02
C THR A 2 -29.21 22.99 10.89
N THR A 3 -28.79 22.67 9.67
CA THR A 3 -27.70 21.72 9.39
C THR A 3 -26.49 22.13 10.21
N PRO A 4 -25.90 21.25 11.04
CA PRO A 4 -24.69 21.61 11.76
C PRO A 4 -23.61 21.98 10.75
N ALA A 5 -23.00 23.14 10.92
CA ALA A 5 -21.90 23.60 10.09
C ALA A 5 -20.79 22.54 10.16
N THR A 6 -20.34 22.04 9.00
CA THR A 6 -19.17 21.16 8.92
C THR A 6 -18.01 21.92 9.59
N PRO A 7 -17.34 21.34 10.60
CA PRO A 7 -16.24 22.02 11.27
C PRO A 7 -15.16 22.36 10.22
N ALA A 8 -14.66 23.59 10.29
CA ALA A 8 -13.60 24.02 9.38
C ALA A 8 -12.38 23.10 9.55
N LEU A 9 -11.79 22.67 8.44
CA LEU A 9 -10.58 21.84 8.46
C LEU A 9 -9.41 22.62 9.09
N PRO A 10 -8.56 21.99 9.92
CA PRO A 10 -7.40 22.65 10.50
C PRO A 10 -6.42 23.09 9.41
N ARG A 11 -5.80 24.28 9.55
CA ARG A 11 -4.98 24.95 8.53
C ARG A 11 -3.72 25.62 9.11
N ALA A 12 -2.93 24.86 9.89
CA ALA A 12 -1.64 25.36 10.37
C ALA A 12 -0.63 25.52 9.22
N THR A 13 0.33 26.43 9.38
CA THR A 13 1.42 26.66 8.41
C THR A 13 2.64 25.78 8.68
N SER A 14 2.69 25.09 9.81
CA SER A 14 3.78 24.20 10.18
C SER A 14 3.31 23.06 11.10
N ALA A 15 4.04 21.96 11.08
CA ALA A 15 3.85 20.80 11.94
C ALA A 15 5.20 20.10 12.21
N ASP A 16 5.22 19.15 13.17
CA ASP A 16 6.40 18.30 13.37
C ASP A 16 6.53 17.27 12.25
N VAL A 17 5.43 16.63 11.89
CA VAL A 17 5.37 15.57 10.85
C VAL A 17 4.31 15.93 9.81
N LEU A 18 4.68 15.90 8.53
CA LEU A 18 3.75 15.98 7.42
C LEU A 18 3.53 14.58 6.83
N LEU A 19 2.31 14.06 6.99
CA LEU A 19 1.88 12.80 6.38
C LEU A 19 1.33 13.04 4.98
N LEU A 20 1.91 12.35 4.00
CA LEU A 20 1.51 12.35 2.59
C LEU A 20 0.74 11.05 2.33
N LEU A 21 -0.56 11.15 2.07
CA LEU A 21 -1.50 10.05 2.10
C LEU A 21 -2.24 9.94 0.76
N GLU A 22 -2.24 8.76 0.14
CA GLU A 22 -2.93 8.48 -1.13
C GLU A 22 -4.06 7.48 -0.89
N GLY A 23 -5.32 7.88 -1.10
CA GLY A 23 -6.47 7.00 -1.03
C GLY A 23 -6.67 6.29 0.33
N THR A 24 -6.27 6.91 1.44
CA THR A 24 -6.27 6.30 2.77
C THR A 24 -6.93 7.19 3.82
N PHE A 25 -6.33 7.35 5.00
CA PHE A 25 -6.81 8.18 6.10
C PHE A 25 -6.91 9.68 5.67
N PRO A 26 -7.93 10.42 6.06
CA PRO A 26 -9.04 10.01 6.91
C PRO A 26 -10.33 9.55 6.17
N TYR A 27 -10.29 9.42 4.84
CA TYR A 27 -11.49 9.23 4.00
C TYR A 27 -11.80 7.77 3.68
N VAL A 28 -10.82 6.87 3.71
CA VAL A 28 -10.98 5.46 3.34
C VAL A 28 -10.73 4.57 4.56
N SER A 29 -11.63 3.63 4.83
CA SER A 29 -11.45 2.60 5.86
C SER A 29 -10.51 1.51 5.36
N GLY A 30 -9.59 1.04 6.21
CA GLY A 30 -8.66 -0.03 5.85
C GLY A 30 -7.49 -0.16 6.82
N GLY A 31 -6.65 -1.15 6.59
CA GLY A 31 -5.50 -1.45 7.45
C GLY A 31 -4.51 -0.30 7.56
N VAL A 32 -4.14 0.32 6.43
CA VAL A 32 -3.22 1.47 6.39
C VAL A 32 -3.83 2.68 7.09
N SER A 33 -5.10 2.98 6.85
CA SER A 33 -5.80 4.09 7.50
C SER A 33 -5.91 3.90 9.01
N SER A 34 -6.19 2.68 9.47
CA SER A 34 -6.22 2.34 10.89
C SER A 34 -4.83 2.50 11.53
N TRP A 35 -3.78 2.08 10.82
CA TRP A 35 -2.40 2.26 11.25
C TRP A 35 -2.03 3.76 11.34
N VAL A 36 -2.36 4.58 10.34
CA VAL A 36 -2.14 6.03 10.36
C VAL A 36 -2.83 6.68 11.55
N ASN A 37 -4.12 6.34 11.78
CA ASN A 37 -4.86 6.85 12.94
C ASN A 37 -4.21 6.44 14.28
N GLN A 38 -3.76 5.18 14.38
CA GLN A 38 -3.05 4.67 15.54
C GLN A 38 -1.73 5.41 15.76
N MET A 39 -0.95 5.63 14.70
CA MET A 39 0.31 6.36 14.76
C MET A 39 0.11 7.80 15.25
N ILE A 40 -0.82 8.54 14.68
CA ILE A 40 -1.09 9.92 15.11
C ILE A 40 -1.45 9.98 16.60
N ARG A 41 -2.33 9.07 17.06
CA ARG A 41 -2.74 8.99 18.48
C ARG A 41 -1.63 8.54 19.44
N ALA A 42 -0.67 7.77 18.94
CA ALA A 42 0.45 7.26 19.74
C ALA A 42 1.55 8.31 19.99
N PHE A 43 1.49 9.43 19.29
CA PHE A 43 2.47 10.53 19.38
C PHE A 43 1.77 11.85 19.73
N PRO A 44 1.14 11.98 20.92
CA PRO A 44 0.49 13.22 21.33
C PRO A 44 1.48 14.39 21.47
N GLU A 45 2.78 14.08 21.62
CA GLU A 45 3.87 15.05 21.69
C GLU A 45 4.23 15.69 20.34
N HIS A 46 3.74 15.13 19.21
CA HIS A 46 3.97 15.65 17.86
C HIS A 46 2.70 16.23 17.26
N SER A 47 2.84 17.35 16.56
CA SER A 47 1.81 17.92 15.70
C SER A 47 1.90 17.30 14.30
N PHE A 48 0.75 16.95 13.73
CA PHE A 48 0.65 16.32 12.41
C PHE A 48 -0.06 17.23 11.41
N ALA A 49 0.56 17.43 10.25
CA ALA A 49 -0.10 17.93 9.06
C ALA A 49 -0.43 16.77 8.12
N LEU A 50 -1.58 16.80 7.47
CA LEU A 50 -2.04 15.79 6.54
C LEU A 50 -2.24 16.41 5.16
N CYS A 51 -1.61 15.83 4.14
CA CYS A 51 -1.90 16.08 2.73
C CYS A 51 -2.50 14.81 2.12
N PHE A 52 -3.81 14.86 1.85
CA PHE A 52 -4.55 13.74 1.27
C PHE A 52 -4.63 13.90 -0.25
N LEU A 53 -4.27 12.83 -0.96
CA LEU A 53 -4.40 12.70 -2.41
C LEU A 53 -5.51 11.69 -2.72
N GLY A 54 -6.56 12.15 -3.40
CA GLY A 54 -7.68 11.33 -3.85
C GLY A 54 -7.76 11.26 -5.38
N SER A 55 -8.60 10.35 -5.89
CA SER A 55 -8.92 10.26 -7.32
C SER A 55 -9.84 11.42 -7.75
N ARG A 56 -11.08 11.43 -7.32
CA ARG A 56 -12.11 12.43 -7.64
C ARG A 56 -12.86 12.85 -6.39
N PRO A 57 -13.40 14.09 -6.30
CA PRO A 57 -14.14 14.56 -5.12
C PRO A 57 -15.29 13.65 -4.70
N GLN A 58 -16.04 13.10 -5.68
CA GLN A 58 -17.20 12.25 -5.43
C GLN A 58 -16.85 10.91 -4.79
N ASP A 59 -15.60 10.44 -4.88
CA ASP A 59 -15.15 9.17 -4.32
C ASP A 59 -14.90 9.28 -2.80
N TYR A 60 -14.82 10.52 -2.25
CA TYR A 60 -14.41 10.81 -0.86
C TYR A 60 -15.34 11.79 -0.16
N VAL A 61 -16.64 11.52 -0.19
CA VAL A 61 -17.69 12.44 0.31
C VAL A 61 -17.66 12.63 1.82
N LYS A 62 -17.22 11.59 2.58
CA LYS A 62 -17.28 11.59 4.05
C LYS A 62 -15.97 11.08 4.64
N GLN A 63 -15.50 11.75 5.69
CA GLN A 63 -14.42 11.21 6.52
C GLN A 63 -14.91 9.96 7.27
N GLN A 64 -14.13 8.90 7.22
CA GLN A 64 -14.38 7.64 7.92
C GLN A 64 -13.80 7.66 9.35
N TYR A 65 -12.85 8.55 9.61
CA TYR A 65 -12.20 8.70 10.91
C TYR A 65 -12.32 10.13 11.42
N ALA A 66 -12.60 10.27 12.71
CA ALA A 66 -12.45 11.55 13.39
C ALA A 66 -10.96 11.90 13.51
N LEU A 67 -10.62 13.15 13.20
CA LEU A 67 -9.25 13.62 13.34
C LEU A 67 -8.83 13.65 14.81
N PRO A 68 -7.66 13.11 15.17
CA PRO A 68 -7.07 13.31 16.50
C PRO A 68 -6.72 14.79 16.75
N ASP A 69 -6.70 15.20 18.02
CA ASP A 69 -6.51 16.61 18.42
C ASP A 69 -5.15 17.20 18.01
N ASN A 70 -4.13 16.34 17.84
CA ASN A 70 -2.81 16.73 17.40
C ASN A 70 -2.66 16.81 15.86
N VAL A 71 -3.75 16.63 15.10
CA VAL A 71 -3.81 17.00 13.69
C VAL A 71 -4.09 18.48 13.54
N VAL A 72 -3.07 19.25 13.18
CA VAL A 72 -3.12 20.73 13.09
C VAL A 72 -3.38 21.25 11.68
N HIS A 73 -3.27 20.39 10.66
CA HIS A 73 -3.50 20.73 9.26
C HIS A 73 -4.07 19.54 8.49
N LEU A 74 -5.06 19.80 7.63
CA LEU A 74 -5.56 18.85 6.62
C LEU A 74 -5.83 19.58 5.32
N GLU A 75 -5.18 19.17 4.26
CA GLU A 75 -5.51 19.57 2.90
C GLU A 75 -5.81 18.36 2.03
N THR A 76 -6.65 18.57 1.02
CA THR A 76 -7.16 17.50 0.16
C THR A 76 -7.03 17.92 -1.29
N HIS A 77 -6.42 17.05 -2.11
CA HIS A 77 -6.21 17.27 -3.54
C HIS A 77 -6.72 16.07 -4.32
N TYR A 78 -7.38 16.33 -5.46
CA TYR A 78 -7.94 15.29 -6.33
C TYR A 78 -7.23 15.26 -7.67
N LEU A 79 -6.55 14.16 -7.98
CA LEU A 79 -5.63 14.05 -9.12
C LEU A 79 -6.33 13.93 -10.48
N TYR A 80 -7.61 13.53 -10.48
CA TYR A 80 -8.42 13.32 -11.69
C TYR A 80 -9.68 14.19 -11.73
N ASP A 81 -9.64 15.33 -11.03
CA ASP A 81 -10.66 16.38 -11.16
C ASP A 81 -10.27 17.28 -12.35
N PHE A 82 -10.88 16.99 -13.49
CA PHE A 82 -10.53 17.64 -14.76
C PHE A 82 -11.45 18.81 -15.07
N ALA A 83 -11.00 20.01 -14.79
CA ALA A 83 -11.54 21.17 -15.49
C ALA A 83 -11.11 21.13 -16.98
N PRO A 84 -12.00 21.50 -17.92
CA PRO A 84 -11.59 21.63 -19.32
C PRO A 84 -10.43 22.65 -19.42
N PRO A 85 -9.37 22.30 -20.17
CA PRO A 85 -8.24 23.21 -20.30
C PRO A 85 -8.70 24.54 -20.91
N PRO A 86 -8.19 25.68 -20.44
CA PRO A 86 -8.49 26.97 -21.03
C PRO A 86 -8.04 26.99 -22.51
N LEU A 87 -8.76 27.74 -23.34
CA LEU A 87 -8.34 27.99 -24.71
C LEU A 87 -7.01 28.76 -24.67
N VAL A 88 -5.92 28.09 -25.01
CA VAL A 88 -4.58 28.65 -24.91
C VAL A 88 -4.09 29.12 -26.26
N LYS A 89 -3.44 30.28 -26.28
CA LYS A 89 -2.73 30.80 -27.44
C LYS A 89 -1.47 29.95 -27.69
N LYS A 90 -1.04 29.89 -28.97
CA LYS A 90 0.20 29.23 -29.38
C LYS A 90 1.36 29.66 -28.47
N MET A 91 2.06 28.69 -27.88
CA MET A 91 3.10 28.89 -26.89
C MET A 91 4.45 28.44 -27.44
N GLY A 92 5.52 29.17 -27.13
CA GLY A 92 6.89 28.70 -27.33
C GLY A 92 7.27 27.70 -26.24
N GLY A 93 8.09 26.68 -26.57
CA GLY A 93 8.66 25.75 -25.62
C GLY A 93 10.16 25.89 -25.52
N ASP A 94 10.76 25.29 -24.49
CA ASP A 94 12.20 25.23 -24.28
C ASP A 94 12.77 23.89 -24.77
N ALA A 95 13.54 23.91 -25.85
CA ALA A 95 14.06 22.71 -26.47
C ALA A 95 15.06 21.95 -25.55
N GLU A 96 15.83 22.66 -24.72
CA GLU A 96 16.78 22.06 -23.79
C GLU A 96 16.04 21.34 -22.64
N ALA A 97 14.97 21.94 -22.13
CA ALA A 97 14.15 21.33 -21.09
C ALA A 97 13.51 20.03 -21.60
N PHE A 98 12.96 20.03 -22.83
CA PHE A 98 12.40 18.81 -23.43
C PHE A 98 13.47 17.76 -23.75
N ALA A 99 14.71 18.16 -24.10
CA ALA A 99 15.85 17.24 -24.26
C ALA A 99 16.22 16.58 -22.92
N ARG A 100 16.26 17.35 -21.81
CA ARG A 100 16.46 16.79 -20.45
C ARG A 100 15.34 15.83 -20.08
N SER A 101 14.07 16.16 -20.40
CA SER A 101 12.93 15.25 -20.20
C SER A 101 13.09 13.96 -20.98
N ALA A 102 13.52 14.01 -22.25
CA ALA A 102 13.80 12.83 -23.04
C ALA A 102 14.91 11.96 -22.41
N GLN A 103 15.98 12.59 -21.93
CA GLN A 103 17.06 11.89 -21.24
C GLN A 103 16.56 11.24 -19.93
N LEU A 104 15.73 11.92 -19.13
CA LEU A 104 15.10 11.34 -17.94
C LEU A 104 14.30 10.09 -18.29
N HIS A 105 13.49 10.13 -19.35
CA HIS A 105 12.72 8.97 -19.80
C HIS A 105 13.61 7.79 -20.22
N GLU A 106 14.78 8.05 -20.82
CA GLU A 106 15.76 6.99 -21.13
C GLU A 106 16.36 6.37 -19.86
N THR A 107 16.71 7.20 -18.86
CA THR A 107 17.22 6.69 -17.58
C THR A 107 16.19 5.81 -16.85
N MET A 108 14.90 6.13 -16.97
CA MET A 108 13.81 5.33 -16.39
C MET A 108 13.65 3.97 -17.07
N ARG A 109 14.06 3.84 -18.36
CA ARG A 109 14.07 2.55 -19.08
C ARG A 109 15.29 1.69 -18.75
N ASN A 110 16.38 2.30 -18.31
CA ASN A 110 17.63 1.62 -18.03
C ASN A 110 17.97 1.67 -16.53
N PRO A 111 17.81 0.56 -15.79
CA PRO A 111 18.13 0.51 -14.35
C PRO A 111 19.57 0.90 -14.00
N ALA A 112 20.54 0.69 -14.92
CA ALA A 112 21.93 1.06 -14.69
C ALA A 112 22.18 2.58 -14.68
N MET A 113 21.23 3.39 -15.17
CA MET A 113 21.32 4.85 -15.20
C MET A 113 20.55 5.54 -14.05
N ARG A 114 20.29 4.84 -12.98
CA ARG A 114 19.45 5.28 -11.88
C ARG A 114 19.93 6.58 -11.23
N GLU A 115 21.21 6.68 -10.87
CA GLU A 115 21.77 7.88 -10.22
C GLU A 115 21.64 9.11 -11.11
N VAL A 116 21.88 8.93 -12.42
CA VAL A 116 21.68 10.00 -13.41
C VAL A 116 20.21 10.43 -13.46
N GLY A 117 19.28 9.48 -13.38
CA GLY A 117 17.85 9.77 -13.35
C GLY A 117 17.41 10.59 -12.15
N ALA A 118 17.93 10.28 -10.96
CA ALA A 118 17.65 11.04 -9.74
C ALA A 118 18.20 12.48 -9.82
N GLN A 119 19.42 12.65 -10.32
CA GLN A 119 20.01 13.98 -10.52
C GLN A 119 19.27 14.79 -11.56
N LEU A 120 18.86 14.19 -12.69
CA LEU A 120 18.05 14.85 -13.71
C LEU A 120 16.70 15.29 -13.15
N LEU A 121 15.98 14.41 -12.45
CA LEU A 121 14.72 14.77 -11.82
C LEU A 121 14.90 15.97 -10.89
N LYS A 122 15.90 15.95 -10.01
CA LYS A 122 16.21 17.05 -9.11
C LYS A 122 16.46 18.37 -9.87
N SER A 123 17.21 18.34 -10.96
CA SER A 123 17.51 19.52 -11.79
C SER A 123 16.29 20.06 -12.55
N MET A 124 15.24 19.24 -12.74
CA MET A 124 14.03 19.60 -13.49
C MET A 124 12.88 20.08 -12.60
N LEU A 125 13.04 20.13 -11.28
CA LEU A 125 11.96 20.52 -10.36
C LEU A 125 11.39 21.91 -10.67
N GLU A 126 12.24 22.88 -11.00
CA GLU A 126 11.83 24.24 -11.37
C GLU A 126 11.08 24.23 -12.72
N ASP A 127 11.47 23.36 -13.65
CA ASP A 127 10.82 23.24 -14.96
C ASP A 127 9.38 22.68 -14.85
N LEU A 128 9.08 21.89 -13.82
CA LEU A 128 7.75 21.27 -13.61
C LEU A 128 6.72 22.20 -12.96
N LYS A 129 7.14 23.33 -12.43
CA LYS A 129 6.26 24.32 -11.77
C LYS A 129 5.28 24.95 -12.75
N PRO A 130 4.20 25.58 -12.24
CA PRO A 130 3.35 26.44 -13.06
C PRO A 130 4.16 27.55 -13.74
N GLY A 131 4.04 27.63 -15.08
CA GLY A 131 4.85 28.56 -15.90
C GLY A 131 6.29 28.12 -16.17
N GLY A 132 6.74 27.01 -15.62
CA GLY A 132 8.06 26.44 -15.91
C GLY A 132 8.16 25.84 -17.32
N ALA A 133 9.40 25.56 -17.76
CA ALA A 133 9.70 25.09 -19.12
C ALA A 133 9.06 23.73 -19.49
N LEU A 134 8.77 22.89 -18.49
CA LEU A 134 8.04 21.62 -18.62
C LEU A 134 6.69 21.64 -17.86
N GLY A 135 6.21 22.83 -17.50
CA GLY A 135 4.89 22.99 -16.88
C GLY A 135 3.76 22.56 -17.81
N GLU A 136 2.55 22.43 -17.25
CA GLU A 136 1.37 21.90 -17.96
C GLU A 136 1.13 22.60 -19.30
N ASP A 137 1.16 23.95 -19.34
CA ASP A 137 0.90 24.71 -20.55
C ASP A 137 1.97 24.49 -21.62
N ALA A 138 3.26 24.47 -21.26
CA ALA A 138 4.36 24.22 -22.17
C ALA A 138 4.26 22.81 -22.77
N PHE A 139 3.90 21.81 -21.97
CA PHE A 139 3.76 20.42 -22.42
C PHE A 139 2.51 20.21 -23.30
N LEU A 140 1.40 20.90 -23.00
CA LEU A 140 0.15 20.74 -23.76
C LEU A 140 0.15 21.50 -25.08
N TYR A 141 0.85 22.68 -25.18
CA TYR A 141 0.60 23.63 -26.28
C TYR A 141 1.85 24.05 -27.05
N SER A 142 3.07 23.65 -26.65
CA SER A 142 4.27 24.03 -27.39
C SER A 142 4.59 23.09 -28.56
N LYS A 143 5.29 23.64 -29.57
CA LYS A 143 5.82 22.84 -30.67
C LYS A 143 6.85 21.83 -30.18
N GLN A 144 7.68 22.20 -29.21
CA GLN A 144 8.71 21.33 -28.62
C GLN A 144 8.10 20.11 -27.92
N ALA A 145 6.96 20.26 -27.24
CA ALA A 145 6.22 19.13 -26.70
C ALA A 145 5.70 18.19 -27.80
N TRP A 146 5.19 18.76 -28.89
CA TRP A 146 4.77 17.97 -30.04
C TRP A 146 5.92 17.18 -30.65
N ASP A 147 7.05 17.86 -30.90
CA ASP A 147 8.27 17.23 -31.45
C ASP A 147 8.78 16.12 -30.50
N PHE A 148 8.80 16.37 -29.19
CA PHE A 148 9.15 15.39 -28.17
C PHE A 148 8.21 14.17 -28.22
N LEU A 149 6.89 14.36 -28.20
CA LEU A 149 5.93 13.26 -28.21
C LEU A 149 6.03 12.40 -29.48
N THR A 150 6.16 13.06 -30.64
CA THR A 150 6.28 12.35 -31.91
C THR A 150 7.59 11.59 -32.05
N ASP A 151 8.69 12.13 -31.54
CA ASP A 151 10.00 11.47 -31.51
C ASP A 151 9.97 10.25 -30.58
N GLN A 152 9.46 10.39 -29.35
CA GLN A 152 9.31 9.28 -28.41
C GLN A 152 8.39 8.17 -28.95
N TYR A 153 7.28 8.53 -29.62
CA TYR A 153 6.41 7.56 -30.27
C TYR A 153 7.17 6.76 -31.33
N ARG A 154 7.85 7.45 -32.25
CA ARG A 154 8.59 6.79 -33.35
C ARG A 154 9.72 5.89 -32.84
N LYS A 155 10.39 6.29 -31.77
CA LYS A 155 11.52 5.53 -31.23
C LYS A 155 11.12 4.32 -30.40
N HIS A 156 10.00 4.39 -29.70
CA HIS A 156 9.73 3.44 -28.62
C HIS A 156 8.34 2.79 -28.65
N CYS A 157 7.36 3.40 -29.31
CA CYS A 157 6.00 2.87 -29.30
C CYS A 157 5.83 1.72 -30.30
N THR A 158 5.43 0.56 -29.79
CA THR A 158 5.13 -0.63 -30.61
C THR A 158 3.64 -0.77 -30.89
N ASP A 159 2.79 0.08 -30.29
CA ASP A 159 1.36 0.13 -30.62
C ASP A 159 1.11 1.09 -31.79
N PRO A 160 0.30 0.71 -32.79
CA PRO A 160 0.10 1.51 -34.01
C PRO A 160 -0.71 2.79 -33.77
N SER A 161 -1.40 2.94 -32.63
CA SER A 161 -2.27 4.09 -32.37
C SER A 161 -1.50 5.27 -31.78
N PHE A 162 -1.09 6.21 -32.62
CA PHE A 162 -0.53 7.49 -32.15
C PHE A 162 -1.53 8.30 -31.29
N VAL A 163 -2.81 8.23 -31.58
CA VAL A 163 -3.84 8.96 -30.82
C VAL A 163 -3.90 8.46 -29.38
N ASP A 164 -3.91 7.13 -29.17
CA ASP A 164 -3.93 6.55 -27.83
C ASP A 164 -2.61 6.80 -27.08
N TYR A 165 -1.46 6.77 -27.80
CA TYR A 165 -0.18 7.15 -27.22
C TYR A 165 -0.18 8.60 -26.73
N PHE A 166 -0.62 9.53 -27.59
CA PHE A 166 -0.67 10.96 -27.28
C PHE A 166 -1.52 11.25 -26.03
N TRP A 167 -2.72 10.67 -25.96
CA TRP A 167 -3.57 10.86 -24.79
C TRP A 167 -3.06 10.15 -23.54
N THR A 168 -2.51 8.95 -23.69
CA THR A 168 -1.93 8.20 -22.55
C THR A 168 -0.81 9.00 -21.90
N VAL A 169 0.15 9.50 -22.68
CA VAL A 169 1.27 10.28 -22.13
C VAL A 169 0.76 11.57 -21.44
N ARG A 170 -0.22 12.25 -22.01
CA ARG A 170 -0.81 13.46 -21.40
C ARG A 170 -1.53 13.15 -20.07
N ILE A 171 -2.32 12.09 -20.05
CA ILE A 171 -3.02 11.66 -18.83
C ILE A 171 -2.03 11.28 -17.73
N MET A 172 -0.94 10.61 -18.07
CA MET A 172 0.10 10.23 -17.13
C MET A 172 0.82 11.44 -16.51
N HIS A 173 1.07 12.49 -17.31
CA HIS A 173 1.80 13.67 -16.83
C HIS A 173 0.93 14.62 -15.99
N LYS A 174 -0.37 14.65 -16.20
CA LYS A 174 -1.27 15.60 -15.54
C LYS A 174 -1.19 15.59 -14.01
N PRO A 175 -1.20 14.43 -13.33
CA PRO A 175 -0.98 14.38 -11.88
C PRO A 175 0.36 14.96 -11.45
N LEU A 176 1.42 14.84 -12.26
CA LEU A 176 2.75 15.32 -11.90
C LEU A 176 2.79 16.84 -11.76
N TRP A 177 2.15 17.60 -12.68
CA TRP A 177 2.05 19.06 -12.56
C TRP A 177 1.21 19.51 -11.37
N GLN A 178 0.15 18.75 -11.07
CA GLN A 178 -0.66 19.01 -9.88
C GLN A 178 0.16 18.78 -8.60
N LEU A 179 0.92 17.69 -8.53
CA LEU A 179 1.80 17.42 -7.39
C LEU A 179 2.91 18.44 -7.25
N ALA A 180 3.47 18.94 -8.37
CA ALA A 180 4.44 20.05 -8.32
C ALA A 180 3.83 21.33 -7.73
N ARG A 181 2.57 21.65 -8.07
CA ARG A 181 1.84 22.78 -7.45
C ARG A 181 1.56 22.55 -5.96
N VAL A 182 1.12 21.34 -5.60
CA VAL A 182 0.85 20.98 -4.20
C VAL A 182 2.11 21.11 -3.37
N ALA A 183 3.25 20.62 -3.88
CA ALA A 183 4.54 20.70 -3.19
C ALA A 183 4.94 22.15 -2.84
N GLU A 184 4.46 23.14 -3.60
CA GLU A 184 4.72 24.57 -3.29
C GLU A 184 3.94 25.10 -2.11
N GLY A 185 2.74 24.59 -1.87
CA GLY A 185 1.81 25.04 -0.83
C GLY A 185 1.84 24.24 0.47
N LEU A 186 2.61 23.15 0.54
CA LEU A 186 2.66 22.30 1.73
C LEU A 186 3.13 23.06 2.97
N PRO A 187 2.53 22.78 4.16
CA PRO A 187 3.00 23.35 5.41
C PRO A 187 4.43 22.90 5.71
N ALA A 188 5.21 23.78 6.38
CA ALA A 188 6.55 23.43 6.81
C ALA A 188 6.52 22.26 7.81
N ALA A 189 7.44 21.30 7.67
CA ALA A 189 7.52 20.16 8.59
C ALA A 189 8.98 19.83 8.93
N LYS A 190 9.21 19.20 10.08
CA LYS A 190 10.53 18.68 10.44
C LYS A 190 10.81 17.36 9.72
N VAL A 191 9.77 16.54 9.56
CA VAL A 191 9.83 15.22 8.89
C VAL A 191 8.69 15.11 7.89
N LEU A 192 9.01 14.65 6.69
CA LEU A 192 8.04 14.23 5.68
C LEU A 192 7.85 12.71 5.81
N HIS A 193 6.61 12.21 5.81
CA HIS A 193 6.35 10.79 5.92
C HIS A 193 5.27 10.36 4.94
N THR A 194 5.56 9.38 4.10
CA THR A 194 4.60 8.76 3.17
C THR A 194 4.42 7.28 3.47
N VAL A 195 3.21 6.77 3.24
CA VAL A 195 2.87 5.35 3.41
C VAL A 195 2.76 4.59 2.07
N SER A 196 3.13 5.26 0.98
CA SER A 196 3.02 4.76 -0.39
C SER A 196 4.12 5.35 -1.27
N THR A 197 4.60 4.59 -2.24
CA THR A 197 5.57 5.02 -3.26
C THR A 197 4.91 5.48 -4.57
N GLY A 198 3.58 5.61 -4.59
CA GLY A 198 2.82 6.15 -5.72
C GLY A 198 2.90 7.66 -5.84
N TYR A 199 1.77 8.30 -6.07
CA TYR A 199 1.69 9.76 -6.16
C TYR A 199 2.07 10.46 -4.85
N ALA A 200 1.70 9.89 -3.69
CA ALA A 200 2.11 10.44 -2.40
C ALA A 200 3.62 10.33 -2.19
N GLY A 201 4.24 9.23 -2.61
CA GLY A 201 5.69 9.05 -2.57
C GLY A 201 6.42 10.03 -3.48
N PHE A 202 5.92 10.25 -4.69
CA PHE A 202 6.48 11.25 -5.60
C PHE A 202 6.34 12.67 -5.06
N LEU A 203 5.19 13.02 -4.46
CA LEU A 203 5.02 14.28 -3.75
C LEU A 203 6.05 14.43 -2.61
N GLY A 204 6.31 13.34 -1.88
CA GLY A 204 7.34 13.30 -0.85
C GLY A 204 8.73 13.60 -1.40
N ALA A 205 9.09 13.05 -2.57
CA ALA A 205 10.35 13.35 -3.24
C ALA A 205 10.44 14.84 -3.64
N LEU A 206 9.39 15.39 -4.24
CA LEU A 206 9.32 16.82 -4.60
C LEU A 206 9.48 17.72 -3.36
N ALA A 207 8.76 17.40 -2.27
CA ALA A 207 8.82 18.14 -1.02
C ALA A 207 10.20 18.04 -0.35
N HIS A 208 10.84 16.86 -0.38
CA HIS A 208 12.20 16.64 0.12
C HIS A 208 13.22 17.50 -0.63
N TYR A 209 13.25 17.41 -1.95
CA TYR A 209 14.23 18.15 -2.76
C TYR A 209 14.05 19.68 -2.62
N ARG A 210 12.82 20.14 -2.42
CA ARG A 210 12.51 21.54 -2.24
C ARG A 210 12.90 22.07 -0.86
N SER A 211 12.56 21.33 0.21
CA SER A 211 12.69 21.79 1.60
C SER A 211 13.99 21.35 2.26
N GLY A 212 14.69 20.36 1.69
CA GLY A 212 15.82 19.68 2.32
C GLY A 212 15.44 18.83 3.55
N ARG A 213 14.14 18.69 3.87
CA ARG A 213 13.68 17.94 5.02
C ARG A 213 13.72 16.43 4.75
N PRO A 214 14.04 15.60 5.76
CA PRO A 214 14.13 14.16 5.60
C PRO A 214 12.75 13.56 5.23
N LEU A 215 12.77 12.58 4.32
CA LEU A 215 11.61 11.81 3.90
C LEU A 215 11.69 10.39 4.49
N LEU A 216 10.68 10.01 5.26
CA LEU A 216 10.44 8.64 5.71
C LEU A 216 9.41 7.97 4.80
N VAL A 217 9.70 6.75 4.37
CA VAL A 217 8.78 5.90 3.60
C VAL A 217 8.44 4.67 4.42
N SER A 218 7.15 4.40 4.66
CA SER A 218 6.68 3.20 5.34
C SER A 218 5.66 2.47 4.47
N GLU A 219 6.11 1.49 3.68
CA GLU A 219 5.22 0.72 2.80
C GLU A 219 4.57 -0.44 3.55
N HIS A 220 3.23 -0.46 3.54
CA HIS A 220 2.44 -1.55 4.11
C HIS A 220 2.23 -2.72 3.14
N GLY A 221 2.28 -2.47 1.86
CA GLY A 221 2.35 -3.40 0.74
C GLY A 221 3.41 -2.89 -0.23
N ILE A 222 3.66 -3.59 -1.33
CA ILE A 222 4.54 -3.08 -2.40
C ILE A 222 3.66 -2.44 -3.46
N TYR A 223 3.58 -1.11 -3.43
CA TYR A 223 2.72 -0.31 -4.30
C TYR A 223 2.91 -0.65 -5.78
N THR A 224 4.15 -0.76 -6.24
CA THR A 224 4.47 -1.10 -7.63
C THR A 224 3.94 -2.48 -8.04
N LYS A 225 3.98 -3.46 -7.14
CA LYS A 225 3.41 -4.80 -7.36
C LYS A 225 1.88 -4.75 -7.43
N GLU A 226 1.24 -4.07 -6.48
CA GLU A 226 -0.22 -3.92 -6.42
C GLU A 226 -0.73 -3.19 -7.66
N ARG A 227 -0.11 -2.08 -8.00
CA ARG A 227 -0.46 -1.31 -9.20
C ARG A 227 -0.27 -2.08 -10.50
N LYS A 228 0.77 -2.93 -10.56
CA LYS A 228 0.97 -3.83 -11.70
C LYS A 228 -0.20 -4.81 -11.85
N ILE A 229 -0.67 -5.41 -10.77
CA ILE A 229 -1.83 -6.32 -10.79
C ILE A 229 -3.08 -5.58 -11.29
N ASP A 230 -3.38 -4.40 -10.73
CA ASP A 230 -4.53 -3.58 -11.14
C ASP A 230 -4.49 -3.23 -12.63
N LEU A 231 -3.32 -2.83 -13.14
CA LEU A 231 -3.13 -2.48 -14.56
C LEU A 231 -3.33 -3.70 -15.48
N PHE A 232 -2.95 -4.90 -15.03
CA PHE A 232 -3.16 -6.12 -15.82
C PHE A 232 -4.63 -6.53 -15.86
N GLN A 233 -5.39 -6.25 -14.80
CA GLN A 233 -6.83 -6.53 -14.73
C GLN A 233 -7.68 -5.43 -15.38
N SER A 234 -7.10 -4.25 -15.67
CA SER A 234 -7.84 -3.12 -16.20
C SER A 234 -8.30 -3.34 -17.65
N GLU A 235 -9.57 -3.04 -17.93
CA GLU A 235 -10.17 -3.13 -19.28
C GLU A 235 -10.05 -1.82 -20.06
N TRP A 236 -9.76 -0.69 -19.41
CA TRP A 236 -9.68 0.62 -20.05
C TRP A 236 -8.39 0.85 -20.86
N ILE A 237 -7.34 0.04 -20.61
CA ILE A 237 -6.09 0.11 -21.38
C ILE A 237 -6.22 -0.74 -22.64
N ARG A 238 -6.31 -0.08 -23.77
CA ARG A 238 -6.46 -0.73 -25.06
C ARG A 238 -5.12 -1.26 -25.58
N ASP A 239 -5.19 -2.35 -26.35
CA ASP A 239 -4.10 -2.87 -27.17
C ASP A 239 -4.59 -2.86 -28.62
N ASN A 240 -4.04 -1.96 -29.43
CA ASN A 240 -4.50 -1.72 -30.81
C ASN A 240 -3.76 -2.59 -31.84
N ARG A 241 -2.85 -3.47 -31.38
CA ARG A 241 -2.19 -4.43 -32.27
C ARG A 241 -3.22 -5.39 -32.87
N SER A 242 -3.03 -5.79 -34.10
CA SER A 242 -3.89 -6.80 -34.74
C SER A 242 -3.76 -8.16 -34.02
N ILE A 243 -4.73 -9.06 -34.18
CA ILE A 243 -4.70 -10.40 -33.57
C ILE A 243 -3.44 -11.19 -34.00
N PHE A 244 -2.93 -10.94 -35.21
CA PHE A 244 -1.73 -11.58 -35.74
C PHE A 244 -0.43 -11.00 -35.18
N GLU A 245 -0.46 -9.79 -34.63
CA GLU A 245 0.68 -9.10 -34.01
C GLU A 245 0.70 -9.28 -32.49
N ARG A 246 -0.40 -9.76 -31.89
CA ARG A 246 -0.49 -10.03 -30.47
C ARG A 246 0.20 -11.35 -30.13
N ASP A 247 1.35 -11.25 -29.51
CA ASP A 247 1.93 -12.37 -28.80
C ASP A 247 1.31 -12.41 -27.39
N VAL A 248 0.60 -13.50 -27.08
CA VAL A 248 -0.08 -13.68 -25.78
C VAL A 248 0.92 -13.65 -24.60
N SER A 249 2.20 -13.91 -24.86
CA SER A 249 3.26 -13.83 -23.85
C SER A 249 3.75 -12.39 -23.61
N GLN A 250 3.41 -11.43 -24.50
CA GLN A 250 3.89 -10.04 -24.42
C GLN A 250 2.80 -9.09 -23.94
N VAL A 251 3.15 -8.33 -22.90
CA VAL A 251 2.32 -7.25 -22.38
C VAL A 251 2.14 -6.16 -23.43
N GLY A 252 0.92 -5.65 -23.62
CA GLY A 252 0.65 -4.54 -24.52
C GLY A 252 1.44 -3.28 -24.12
N TYR A 253 1.89 -2.52 -25.13
CA TYR A 253 2.77 -1.36 -24.93
C TYR A 253 2.25 -0.37 -23.86
N PHE A 254 0.97 -0.03 -23.90
CA PHE A 254 0.41 0.95 -22.95
C PHE A 254 0.36 0.43 -21.51
N ARG A 255 0.10 -0.88 -21.31
CA ARG A 255 0.19 -1.46 -19.97
C ARG A 255 1.62 -1.42 -19.42
N ASP A 256 2.58 -1.78 -20.27
CA ASP A 256 4.00 -1.72 -19.89
C ASP A 256 4.46 -0.27 -19.62
N LEU A 257 3.97 0.70 -20.42
CA LEU A 257 4.22 2.12 -20.21
C LEU A 257 3.72 2.60 -18.83
N TRP A 258 2.49 2.23 -18.45
CA TRP A 258 1.94 2.54 -17.12
C TRP A 258 2.70 1.86 -15.97
N VAL A 259 3.09 0.61 -16.14
CA VAL A 259 3.89 -0.11 -15.14
C VAL A 259 5.23 0.61 -14.93
N ARG A 260 5.94 0.94 -16.00
CA ARG A 260 7.22 1.68 -15.93
C ARG A 260 7.05 3.07 -15.32
N PHE A 261 5.94 3.74 -15.61
CA PHE A 261 5.64 5.04 -15.00
C PHE A 261 5.54 4.94 -13.47
N PHE A 262 4.74 4.01 -12.93
CA PHE A 262 4.65 3.86 -11.48
C PHE A 262 5.94 3.34 -10.84
N GLN A 263 6.71 2.51 -11.54
CA GLN A 263 8.05 2.13 -11.10
C GLN A 263 9.00 3.34 -11.04
N ALA A 264 8.89 4.28 -11.97
CA ALA A 264 9.68 5.50 -11.97
C ALA A 264 9.32 6.42 -10.80
N LEU A 265 8.02 6.58 -10.49
CA LEU A 265 7.58 7.32 -9.31
C LEU A 265 8.11 6.69 -8.02
N GLY A 266 8.02 5.35 -7.90
CA GLY A 266 8.54 4.62 -6.76
C GLY A 266 10.05 4.79 -6.57
N ARG A 267 10.82 4.73 -7.67
CA ARG A 267 12.27 4.99 -7.61
C ARG A 267 12.59 6.41 -7.18
N ALA A 268 11.90 7.41 -7.71
CA ALA A 268 12.08 8.80 -7.29
C ALA A 268 11.82 8.97 -5.78
N CYS A 269 10.80 8.27 -5.25
CA CYS A 269 10.51 8.24 -3.82
C CYS A 269 11.66 7.59 -3.03
N TYR A 270 12.15 6.42 -3.43
CA TYR A 270 13.25 5.72 -2.77
C TYR A 270 14.57 6.52 -2.82
N ASP A 271 14.84 7.19 -3.93
CA ASP A 271 16.06 8.00 -4.08
C ASP A 271 16.05 9.22 -3.14
N ALA A 272 14.89 9.82 -2.92
CA ALA A 272 14.70 10.96 -2.00
C ALA A 272 14.60 10.55 -0.53
N ALA A 273 14.25 9.28 -0.24
CA ALA A 273 13.99 8.85 1.13
C ALA A 273 15.27 8.78 1.98
N SER A 274 15.17 9.26 3.21
CA SER A 274 16.21 9.08 4.23
C SER A 274 16.16 7.68 4.84
N ASP A 275 14.96 7.17 5.06
CA ASP A 275 14.68 5.82 5.55
C ASP A 275 13.50 5.21 4.79
N ILE A 276 13.59 3.91 4.53
CA ILE A 276 12.60 3.12 3.81
C ILE A 276 12.25 1.90 4.65
N ILE A 277 11.02 1.85 5.15
CA ILE A 277 10.57 0.84 6.09
C ILE A 277 9.56 -0.10 5.44
N ALA A 278 9.83 -1.39 5.54
CA ALA A 278 8.89 -2.46 5.19
C ALA A 278 8.32 -3.12 6.44
N LEU A 279 7.21 -3.84 6.30
CA LEU A 279 6.61 -4.58 7.41
C LEU A 279 7.33 -5.89 7.73
N TYR A 280 8.04 -6.47 6.77
CA TYR A 280 8.76 -7.74 6.92
C TYR A 280 9.88 -7.86 5.88
N GLU A 281 10.81 -8.79 6.11
CA GLU A 281 12.03 -8.93 5.30
C GLU A 281 11.75 -9.18 3.81
N GLY A 282 10.74 -9.98 3.47
CA GLY A 282 10.40 -10.23 2.07
C GLY A 282 10.00 -8.96 1.31
N ASN A 283 9.26 -8.03 1.95
CA ASN A 283 8.97 -6.73 1.35
C ASN A 283 10.22 -5.83 1.29
N ARG A 284 11.09 -5.84 2.30
CA ARG A 284 12.38 -5.12 2.27
C ARG A 284 13.23 -5.57 1.08
N GLN A 285 13.36 -6.88 0.88
CA GLN A 285 14.09 -7.41 -0.29
C GLN A 285 13.44 -6.98 -1.61
N ARG A 286 12.11 -6.95 -1.65
CA ARG A 286 11.40 -6.47 -2.83
C ARG A 286 11.64 -4.98 -3.08
N GLN A 287 11.65 -4.13 -2.05
CA GLN A 287 12.00 -2.72 -2.17
C GLN A 287 13.40 -2.53 -2.76
N ILE A 288 14.38 -3.33 -2.31
CA ILE A 288 15.75 -3.31 -2.84
C ILE A 288 15.77 -3.69 -4.33
N LEU A 289 15.04 -4.75 -4.72
CA LEU A 289 14.91 -5.15 -6.13
C LEU A 289 14.22 -4.07 -6.98
N ASP A 290 13.25 -3.35 -6.43
CA ASP A 290 12.55 -2.25 -7.10
C ASP A 290 13.40 -0.96 -7.09
N GLY A 291 14.55 -0.99 -6.41
CA GLY A 291 15.56 0.04 -6.47
C GLY A 291 15.76 0.83 -5.18
N ALA A 292 15.25 0.45 -4.03
CA ALA A 292 15.60 1.07 -2.76
C ALA A 292 17.08 0.79 -2.40
N PRO A 293 17.84 1.79 -1.90
CA PRO A 293 19.20 1.56 -1.41
C PRO A 293 19.17 0.69 -0.15
N ASP A 294 19.88 -0.44 -0.15
CA ASP A 294 19.88 -1.39 0.96
C ASP A 294 20.25 -0.72 2.30
N ALA A 295 21.25 0.13 2.32
CA ALA A 295 21.71 0.84 3.52
C ALA A 295 20.63 1.77 4.16
N ARG A 296 19.58 2.13 3.43
CA ARG A 296 18.47 2.96 3.90
C ARG A 296 17.18 2.17 4.15
N THR A 297 17.20 0.86 3.91
CA THR A 297 16.04 -0.01 4.13
C THR A 297 16.06 -0.67 5.49
N GLY A 298 14.89 -0.86 6.08
CA GLY A 298 14.71 -1.57 7.34
C GLY A 298 13.34 -2.20 7.46
N THR A 299 13.13 -2.96 8.53
CA THR A 299 11.82 -3.56 8.84
C THR A 299 11.31 -3.07 10.19
N ILE A 300 10.06 -2.61 10.20
CA ILE A 300 9.29 -2.37 11.43
C ILE A 300 7.93 -3.05 11.21
N PRO A 301 7.70 -4.22 11.80
CA PRO A 301 6.43 -4.92 11.66
C PRO A 301 5.30 -4.16 12.35
N ASN A 302 4.09 -4.34 11.86
CA ASN A 302 2.91 -3.91 12.60
C ASN A 302 2.81 -4.68 13.90
N GLY A 303 2.42 -3.99 14.97
CA GLY A 303 2.21 -4.57 16.28
C GLY A 303 0.74 -4.62 16.67
N VAL A 304 0.42 -5.53 17.58
CA VAL A 304 -0.93 -5.67 18.16
C VAL A 304 -0.96 -5.20 19.62
N ASN A 305 -2.13 -4.76 20.05
CA ASN A 305 -2.36 -4.32 21.42
C ASN A 305 -2.51 -5.52 22.36
N LEU A 306 -1.43 -5.90 23.01
CA LEU A 306 -1.43 -7.04 23.95
C LEU A 306 -2.31 -6.77 25.17
N ALA A 307 -2.38 -5.54 25.67
CA ALA A 307 -3.22 -5.22 26.83
C ALA A 307 -4.70 -5.53 26.58
N ARG A 308 -5.16 -5.38 25.32
CA ARG A 308 -6.51 -5.74 24.88
C ARG A 308 -6.68 -7.24 24.64
N LEU A 309 -5.70 -7.88 23.98
CA LEU A 309 -5.89 -9.23 23.42
C LEU A 309 -5.42 -10.35 24.34
N ALA A 310 -4.37 -10.16 25.13
CA ALA A 310 -3.85 -11.19 26.01
C ALA A 310 -4.86 -11.67 27.09
N PRO A 311 -5.71 -10.80 27.68
CA PRO A 311 -6.75 -11.25 28.62
C PRO A 311 -7.78 -12.22 28.01
N LEU A 312 -7.94 -12.25 26.69
CA LEU A 312 -8.85 -13.17 26.00
C LEU A 312 -8.44 -14.64 26.17
N ARG A 313 -7.16 -14.91 26.45
CA ARG A 313 -6.66 -16.27 26.72
C ARG A 313 -7.36 -16.91 27.92
N ALA A 314 -7.62 -16.13 28.97
CA ALA A 314 -8.31 -16.60 30.16
C ALA A 314 -9.81 -16.88 29.93
N GLN A 315 -10.39 -16.33 28.85
CA GLN A 315 -11.80 -16.55 28.50
C GLN A 315 -12.01 -17.81 27.64
N ARG A 316 -10.93 -18.48 27.22
CA ARG A 316 -11.03 -19.67 26.40
C ARG A 316 -11.50 -20.87 27.22
N ALA A 317 -12.32 -21.73 26.58
CA ALA A 317 -12.72 -22.98 27.19
C ALA A 317 -11.50 -23.88 27.44
N ALA A 318 -11.55 -24.73 28.46
CA ALA A 318 -10.49 -25.69 28.74
C ALA A 318 -10.29 -26.70 27.60
N ALA A 319 -11.38 -27.15 26.96
CA ALA A 319 -11.32 -27.96 25.75
C ALA A 319 -11.18 -27.05 24.51
N VAL A 320 -10.28 -27.41 23.60
CA VAL A 320 -10.05 -26.69 22.35
C VAL A 320 -11.30 -26.76 21.47
N PRO A 321 -11.98 -25.65 21.17
CA PRO A 321 -13.14 -25.65 20.28
C PRO A 321 -12.75 -26.17 18.89
N LYS A 322 -13.60 -27.02 18.28
CA LYS A 322 -13.35 -27.52 16.92
C LYS A 322 -13.89 -26.55 15.86
N THR A 323 -13.61 -25.24 16.03
CA THR A 323 -14.02 -24.17 15.14
C THR A 323 -12.82 -23.65 14.33
N LEU A 324 -12.97 -23.63 13.02
CA LEU A 324 -12.04 -23.00 12.08
C LEU A 324 -12.61 -21.63 11.72
N CYS A 325 -11.89 -20.55 11.98
CA CYS A 325 -12.39 -19.20 11.80
C CYS A 325 -11.56 -18.43 10.77
N LEU A 326 -12.20 -17.98 9.69
CA LEU A 326 -11.65 -17.01 8.74
C LEU A 326 -12.23 -15.64 9.10
N ILE A 327 -11.35 -14.69 9.42
CA ILE A 327 -11.73 -13.32 9.78
C ILE A 327 -11.22 -12.37 8.70
N GLY A 328 -12.14 -11.69 8.02
CA GLY A 328 -11.82 -10.73 6.95
C GLY A 328 -12.99 -10.48 6.03
N ARG A 329 -12.85 -9.48 5.15
CA ARG A 329 -13.86 -9.14 4.14
C ARG A 329 -14.11 -10.32 3.19
N VAL A 330 -15.36 -10.50 2.77
CA VAL A 330 -15.71 -11.57 1.83
C VAL A 330 -15.46 -11.10 0.41
N VAL A 331 -14.20 -11.22 -0.04
CA VAL A 331 -13.72 -10.75 -1.35
C VAL A 331 -12.79 -11.79 -2.00
N PRO A 332 -12.62 -11.81 -3.33
CA PRO A 332 -11.85 -12.83 -4.06
C PRO A 332 -10.43 -13.04 -3.57
N ILE A 333 -9.73 -11.97 -3.18
CA ILE A 333 -8.34 -12.07 -2.71
C ILE A 333 -8.18 -12.91 -1.43
N LYS A 334 -9.26 -13.09 -0.65
CA LYS A 334 -9.28 -13.93 0.56
C LYS A 334 -9.47 -15.41 0.26
N ASP A 335 -9.81 -15.76 -0.96
CA ASP A 335 -10.06 -17.13 -1.46
C ASP A 335 -10.87 -18.01 -0.47
N ILE A 336 -12.02 -17.46 -0.06
CA ILE A 336 -12.92 -18.12 0.89
C ILE A 336 -13.43 -19.45 0.32
N LYS A 337 -13.52 -19.59 -1.02
CA LYS A 337 -13.92 -20.81 -1.69
C LYS A 337 -12.97 -21.99 -1.40
N THR A 338 -11.66 -21.72 -1.33
CA THR A 338 -10.69 -22.76 -0.92
C THR A 338 -10.92 -23.20 0.53
N PHE A 339 -11.20 -22.29 1.45
CA PHE A 339 -11.56 -22.64 2.82
C PHE A 339 -12.85 -23.46 2.90
N ILE A 340 -13.91 -23.06 2.18
CA ILE A 340 -15.18 -23.81 2.13
C ILE A 340 -14.94 -25.24 1.60
N ARG A 341 -14.17 -25.41 0.53
CA ARG A 341 -13.83 -26.74 -0.02
C ARG A 341 -13.02 -27.60 0.96
N ALA A 342 -12.11 -26.99 1.71
CA ALA A 342 -11.33 -27.70 2.73
C ALA A 342 -12.22 -28.35 3.80
N MET A 343 -13.36 -27.73 4.13
CA MET A 343 -14.28 -28.27 5.13
C MET A 343 -14.87 -29.64 4.76
N LEU A 344 -14.95 -29.99 3.48
CA LEU A 344 -15.36 -31.36 3.08
C LEU A 344 -14.42 -32.44 3.65
N THR A 345 -13.12 -32.17 3.63
CA THR A 345 -12.11 -33.09 4.16
C THR A 345 -12.07 -33.04 5.68
N VAL A 346 -12.15 -31.83 6.27
CA VAL A 346 -12.19 -31.65 7.73
C VAL A 346 -13.38 -32.42 8.33
N LEU A 347 -14.58 -32.23 7.81
CA LEU A 347 -15.80 -32.84 8.36
C LEU A 347 -15.86 -34.37 8.22
N ARG A 348 -15.17 -34.94 7.24
CA ARG A 348 -15.02 -36.40 7.14
C ARG A 348 -14.20 -37.02 8.29
N ARG A 349 -13.23 -36.26 8.83
CA ARG A 349 -12.37 -36.70 9.93
C ARG A 349 -12.84 -36.18 11.28
N MET A 350 -13.50 -35.03 11.31
CA MET A 350 -13.96 -34.28 12.49
C MET A 350 -15.40 -33.79 12.25
N PRO A 351 -16.41 -34.66 12.36
CA PRO A 351 -17.82 -34.31 12.08
C PRO A 351 -18.37 -33.19 12.97
N GLU A 352 -17.80 -32.98 14.17
CA GLU A 352 -18.15 -31.95 15.11
C GLU A 352 -17.61 -30.56 14.72
N ALA A 353 -16.65 -30.47 13.80
CA ALA A 353 -16.05 -29.21 13.41
C ALA A 353 -17.05 -28.24 12.76
N GLU A 354 -16.80 -26.96 12.93
CA GLU A 354 -17.54 -25.86 12.27
C GLU A 354 -16.57 -24.90 11.61
N ALA A 355 -16.97 -24.30 10.50
CA ALA A 355 -16.29 -23.17 9.87
C ALA A 355 -17.06 -21.88 10.11
N TRP A 356 -16.36 -20.85 10.54
CA TRP A 356 -16.90 -19.51 10.74
C TRP A 356 -16.22 -18.54 9.77
N ILE A 357 -17.01 -17.82 8.98
CA ILE A 357 -16.57 -16.76 8.08
C ILE A 357 -17.10 -15.45 8.67
N ALA A 358 -16.20 -14.66 9.26
CA ALA A 358 -16.53 -13.45 10.00
C ALA A 358 -15.96 -12.21 9.29
N GLY A 359 -16.83 -11.38 8.76
CA GLY A 359 -16.49 -10.13 8.09
C GLY A 359 -17.60 -9.61 7.20
N PRO A 360 -17.48 -8.36 6.71
CA PRO A 360 -18.47 -7.75 5.83
C PRO A 360 -18.51 -8.43 4.46
N GLU A 361 -19.71 -8.49 3.87
CA GLU A 361 -20.02 -9.12 2.59
C GLU A 361 -20.45 -8.09 1.51
N ASP A 362 -20.50 -6.83 1.85
CA ASP A 362 -21.08 -5.75 1.04
C ASP A 362 -20.11 -5.13 0.03
N GLU A 363 -18.81 -5.43 0.11
CA GLU A 363 -17.80 -4.93 -0.82
C GLU A 363 -17.86 -5.66 -2.18
N ASP A 364 -18.12 -6.98 -2.18
CA ASP A 364 -18.30 -7.79 -3.39
C ASP A 364 -19.46 -8.77 -3.20
N LEU A 365 -20.66 -8.27 -3.46
CA LEU A 365 -21.89 -9.05 -3.29
C LEU A 365 -21.96 -10.28 -4.21
N ALA A 366 -21.39 -10.19 -5.40
CA ALA A 366 -21.38 -11.31 -6.35
C ALA A 366 -20.52 -12.46 -5.80
N TYR A 367 -19.31 -12.16 -5.34
CA TYR A 367 -18.43 -13.15 -4.73
C TYR A 367 -19.03 -13.74 -3.45
N ALA A 368 -19.65 -12.93 -2.60
CA ALA A 368 -20.31 -13.40 -1.39
C ALA A 368 -21.45 -14.38 -1.73
N GLN A 369 -22.27 -14.08 -2.75
CA GLN A 369 -23.32 -14.99 -3.25
C GLN A 369 -22.74 -16.30 -3.79
N GLU A 370 -21.65 -16.24 -4.56
CA GLU A 370 -20.96 -17.43 -5.06
C GLU A 370 -20.44 -18.33 -3.92
N CYS A 371 -19.90 -17.71 -2.85
CA CYS A 371 -19.45 -18.46 -1.67
C CYS A 371 -20.62 -19.15 -0.96
N ARG A 372 -21.76 -18.48 -0.79
CA ARG A 372 -22.96 -19.07 -0.20
C ARG A 372 -23.53 -20.19 -1.07
N ALA A 373 -23.62 -19.98 -2.38
CA ALA A 373 -24.04 -21.02 -3.33
C ALA A 373 -23.12 -22.24 -3.29
N LEU A 374 -21.80 -22.03 -3.12
CA LEU A 374 -20.85 -23.14 -2.96
C LEU A 374 -21.12 -23.94 -1.68
N VAL A 375 -21.38 -23.28 -0.54
CA VAL A 375 -21.76 -23.95 0.72
C VAL A 375 -23.01 -24.80 0.54
N ASP A 376 -24.03 -24.26 -0.13
CA ASP A 376 -25.30 -24.95 -0.40
C ASP A 376 -25.07 -26.16 -1.32
N SER A 377 -24.31 -26.01 -2.41
CA SER A 377 -24.02 -27.06 -3.38
C SER A 377 -23.22 -28.24 -2.79
N LEU A 378 -22.39 -27.95 -1.77
CA LEU A 378 -21.57 -28.95 -1.07
C LEU A 378 -22.29 -29.58 0.13
N GLY A 379 -23.52 -29.14 0.44
CA GLY A 379 -24.29 -29.63 1.59
C GLY A 379 -23.70 -29.23 2.95
N LEU A 380 -23.02 -28.08 3.03
CA LEU A 380 -22.29 -27.65 4.22
C LEU A 380 -23.03 -26.59 5.05
N LYS A 381 -24.30 -26.33 4.78
CA LYS A 381 -25.08 -25.22 5.35
C LYS A 381 -25.12 -25.22 6.89
N ASP A 382 -25.18 -26.37 7.52
CA ASP A 382 -25.21 -26.50 8.98
C ASP A 382 -23.82 -26.37 9.63
N LYS A 383 -22.75 -26.44 8.83
CA LYS A 383 -21.35 -26.50 9.29
C LYS A 383 -20.52 -25.27 8.92
N VAL A 384 -20.89 -24.53 7.88
CA VAL A 384 -20.23 -23.30 7.45
C VAL A 384 -21.15 -22.12 7.70
N LYS A 385 -20.74 -21.23 8.60
CA LYS A 385 -21.54 -20.10 9.07
C LYS A 385 -20.93 -18.78 8.64
N PHE A 386 -21.69 -17.95 7.93
CA PHE A 386 -21.35 -16.56 7.65
C PHE A 386 -21.88 -15.71 8.79
N LEU A 387 -20.98 -15.12 9.58
CA LEU A 387 -21.32 -14.41 10.80
C LEU A 387 -21.50 -12.89 10.60
N GLY A 388 -21.19 -12.39 9.38
CA GLY A 388 -21.11 -10.95 9.16
C GLY A 388 -20.00 -10.29 10.00
N PHE A 389 -20.09 -8.99 10.19
CA PHE A 389 -19.13 -8.28 11.03
C PHE A 389 -19.21 -8.74 12.49
N GLN A 390 -18.07 -9.13 13.05
CA GLN A 390 -17.93 -9.56 14.45
C GLN A 390 -16.84 -8.75 15.15
N LYS A 391 -16.99 -8.54 16.44
CA LYS A 391 -15.92 -8.02 17.27
C LYS A 391 -14.90 -9.12 17.55
N ILE A 392 -13.65 -8.86 17.23
CA ILE A 392 -12.55 -9.82 17.41
C ILE A 392 -12.47 -10.31 18.86
N ASP A 393 -12.68 -9.43 19.83
CA ASP A 393 -12.60 -9.71 21.26
C ASP A 393 -13.68 -10.74 21.72
N GLU A 394 -14.83 -10.78 21.05
CA GLU A 394 -15.92 -11.73 21.34
C GLU A 394 -15.76 -13.04 20.56
N LEU A 395 -15.06 -12.99 19.42
CA LEU A 395 -14.91 -14.13 18.51
C LEU A 395 -13.70 -14.99 18.85
N LEU A 396 -12.51 -14.40 19.07
CA LEU A 396 -11.25 -15.13 19.27
C LEU A 396 -11.28 -16.13 20.44
N PRO A 397 -11.92 -15.85 21.60
CA PRO A 397 -12.01 -16.84 22.67
C PRO A 397 -12.70 -18.16 22.28
N LYS A 398 -13.58 -18.10 21.28
CA LYS A 398 -14.40 -19.24 20.79
C LYS A 398 -13.77 -19.93 19.58
N CYS A 399 -12.67 -19.38 19.01
CA CYS A 399 -11.98 -19.97 17.86
C CYS A 399 -11.03 -21.09 18.28
N GLY A 400 -11.08 -22.21 17.58
CA GLY A 400 -10.09 -23.27 17.71
C GLY A 400 -8.84 -22.99 16.89
N LEU A 401 -9.01 -22.66 15.60
CA LEU A 401 -7.95 -22.28 14.68
C LEU A 401 -8.36 -21.05 13.87
N LEU A 402 -7.41 -20.17 13.61
CA LEU A 402 -7.55 -19.20 12.54
C LEU A 402 -7.12 -19.79 11.20
N VAL A 403 -7.88 -19.47 10.17
CA VAL A 403 -7.58 -19.84 8.79
C VAL A 403 -7.41 -18.60 7.95
N LEU A 404 -6.31 -18.54 7.20
CA LEU A 404 -6.06 -17.51 6.22
C LEU A 404 -5.78 -18.18 4.87
N SER A 405 -6.79 -18.20 4.01
CA SER A 405 -6.73 -18.83 2.66
C SER A 405 -6.36 -17.85 1.55
N SER A 406 -5.98 -16.62 1.89
CA SER A 406 -5.73 -15.52 0.96
C SER A 406 -4.70 -15.88 -0.13
N ILE A 407 -4.89 -15.29 -1.32
CA ILE A 407 -3.91 -15.37 -2.42
C ILE A 407 -2.87 -14.25 -2.39
N SER A 408 -3.09 -13.21 -1.59
CA SER A 408 -2.10 -12.15 -1.36
C SER A 408 -2.33 -11.48 -0.02
N GLU A 409 -1.25 -11.26 0.72
CA GLU A 409 -1.20 -10.48 1.96
C GLU A 409 0.15 -9.75 2.04
N ALA A 410 0.24 -8.74 2.89
CA ALA A 410 1.52 -8.19 3.31
C ALA A 410 1.89 -8.75 4.70
N LEU A 411 1.33 -8.17 5.76
CA LEU A 411 1.46 -8.67 7.13
C LEU A 411 0.05 -8.74 7.73
N PRO A 412 -0.56 -9.95 7.81
CA PRO A 412 -1.94 -10.12 8.24
C PRO A 412 -2.08 -9.92 9.75
N LEU A 413 -2.64 -8.78 10.17
CA LEU A 413 -2.87 -8.46 11.59
C LEU A 413 -3.72 -9.51 12.29
N VAL A 414 -4.70 -10.10 11.60
CA VAL A 414 -5.59 -11.12 12.17
C VAL A 414 -4.82 -12.33 12.71
N VAL A 415 -3.71 -12.71 12.08
CA VAL A 415 -2.84 -13.80 12.55
C VAL A 415 -2.15 -13.40 13.85
N LEU A 416 -1.62 -12.18 13.92
CA LEU A 416 -1.00 -11.63 15.14
C LEU A 416 -2.02 -11.47 16.28
N GLU A 417 -3.24 -11.00 15.96
CA GLU A 417 -4.34 -10.89 16.93
C GLU A 417 -4.74 -12.28 17.45
N GLY A 418 -4.78 -13.28 16.57
CA GLY A 418 -4.98 -14.67 16.95
C GLY A 418 -3.91 -15.17 17.91
N PHE A 419 -2.63 -14.98 17.60
CA PHE A 419 -1.52 -15.37 18.47
C PHE A 419 -1.60 -14.67 19.83
N ALA A 420 -1.92 -13.38 19.83
CA ALA A 420 -2.10 -12.63 21.06
C ALA A 420 -3.24 -13.17 21.93
N ALA A 421 -4.30 -13.68 21.34
CA ALA A 421 -5.43 -14.33 22.01
C ALA A 421 -5.22 -15.84 22.24
N GLY A 422 -4.05 -16.40 21.88
CA GLY A 422 -3.72 -17.80 22.06
C GLY A 422 -4.43 -18.74 21.07
N VAL A 423 -4.60 -18.31 19.81
CA VAL A 423 -5.18 -19.09 18.72
C VAL A 423 -4.14 -19.38 17.65
N PRO A 424 -3.75 -20.66 17.44
CA PRO A 424 -2.87 -21.05 16.34
C PRO A 424 -3.53 -20.80 14.96
N SER A 425 -2.72 -20.78 13.91
CA SER A 425 -3.22 -20.46 12.57
C SER A 425 -2.78 -21.47 11.50
N VAL A 426 -3.65 -21.69 10.50
CA VAL A 426 -3.28 -22.27 9.20
C VAL A 426 -3.34 -21.17 8.17
N THR A 427 -2.24 -20.91 7.48
CA THR A 427 -2.15 -19.83 6.50
C THR A 427 -1.65 -20.32 5.16
N THR A 428 -2.07 -19.67 4.09
CA THR A 428 -1.40 -19.80 2.80
C THR A 428 -0.02 -19.14 2.86
N ASP A 429 0.91 -19.57 1.99
CA ASP A 429 2.27 -19.06 1.88
C ASP A 429 2.30 -17.72 1.11
N VAL A 430 1.78 -16.67 1.74
CA VAL A 430 1.67 -15.34 1.15
C VAL A 430 2.21 -14.28 2.11
N GLY A 431 2.85 -13.25 1.56
CA GLY A 431 3.39 -12.15 2.35
C GLY A 431 4.34 -12.60 3.46
N SER A 432 4.06 -12.17 4.68
CA SER A 432 4.83 -12.55 5.87
C SER A 432 4.33 -13.83 6.56
N CYS A 433 3.32 -14.53 6.03
CA CYS A 433 2.69 -15.66 6.73
C CYS A 433 3.69 -16.71 7.18
N ARG A 434 4.65 -17.10 6.30
CA ARG A 434 5.69 -18.05 6.68
C ARG A 434 6.55 -17.54 7.84
N GLN A 435 6.97 -16.28 7.79
CA GLN A 435 7.71 -15.65 8.89
C GLN A 435 6.91 -15.63 10.19
N LEU A 436 5.61 -15.33 10.14
CA LEU A 436 4.74 -15.31 11.32
C LEU A 436 4.56 -16.72 11.93
N ILE A 437 4.44 -17.74 11.08
CA ILE A 437 4.20 -19.12 11.53
C ILE A 437 5.49 -19.81 11.99
N GLU A 438 6.55 -19.75 11.18
CA GLU A 438 7.79 -20.51 11.39
C GLU A 438 8.87 -19.69 12.13
N GLY A 439 8.77 -18.36 12.09
CA GLY A 439 9.77 -17.44 12.63
C GLY A 439 10.91 -17.14 11.65
N LEU A 440 11.68 -16.11 11.96
CA LEU A 440 12.93 -15.82 11.27
C LEU A 440 14.03 -16.75 11.80
N PRO A 441 15.05 -17.10 10.97
CA PRO A 441 16.18 -17.91 11.41
C PRO A 441 16.84 -17.34 12.67
N GLY A 442 17.15 -18.22 13.62
CA GLY A 442 17.74 -17.85 14.91
C GLY A 442 16.77 -18.02 16.08
N GLU A 443 16.75 -17.07 17.00
CA GLU A 443 15.95 -17.16 18.23
C GLU A 443 14.44 -17.21 18.01
N ASP A 444 13.94 -16.60 16.94
CA ASP A 444 12.50 -16.61 16.61
C ASP A 444 12.07 -18.00 16.14
N ALA A 445 12.82 -18.64 15.24
CA ALA A 445 12.56 -20.01 14.81
C ALA A 445 12.63 -21.03 15.96
N ALA A 446 13.50 -20.78 16.95
CA ALA A 446 13.63 -21.63 18.14
C ALA A 446 12.36 -21.66 19.03
N LEU A 447 11.45 -20.70 18.87
CA LEU A 447 10.15 -20.71 19.57
C LEU A 447 9.22 -21.83 19.05
N GLY A 448 9.53 -22.43 17.89
CA GLY A 448 8.70 -23.40 17.22
C GLY A 448 7.67 -22.79 16.26
N ALA A 449 6.89 -23.63 15.58
CA ALA A 449 5.88 -23.19 14.64
C ALA A 449 4.56 -22.82 15.35
N ALA A 450 4.04 -21.63 15.07
CA ALA A 450 2.77 -21.12 15.61
C ALA A 450 1.53 -21.59 14.83
N GLY A 451 1.72 -22.58 13.94
CA GLY A 451 0.69 -23.10 13.07
C GLY A 451 1.26 -23.90 11.90
N ARG A 452 0.57 -23.83 10.75
CA ARG A 452 1.02 -24.46 9.50
C ARG A 452 0.88 -23.52 8.32
N VAL A 453 1.80 -23.65 7.36
CA VAL A 453 1.79 -22.91 6.10
C VAL A 453 1.50 -23.88 4.96
N VAL A 454 0.57 -23.54 4.07
CA VAL A 454 0.17 -24.35 2.93
C VAL A 454 0.25 -23.54 1.63
N GLN A 455 0.22 -24.23 0.48
CA GLN A 455 0.19 -23.53 -0.80
C GLN A 455 -1.16 -22.84 -1.04
N ILE A 456 -1.15 -21.76 -1.84
CA ILE A 456 -2.38 -21.07 -2.26
C ILE A 456 -3.28 -22.03 -3.06
N ALA A 457 -4.60 -21.83 -2.96
CA ALA A 457 -5.62 -22.60 -3.69
C ALA A 457 -5.55 -24.13 -3.50
N ASP A 458 -5.00 -24.61 -2.37
CA ASP A 458 -4.94 -26.03 -2.03
C ASP A 458 -5.86 -26.36 -0.82
N PRO A 459 -7.15 -26.68 -1.07
CA PRO A 459 -8.10 -26.98 0.00
C PRO A 459 -7.75 -28.29 0.74
N ARG A 460 -7.04 -29.23 0.07
CA ARG A 460 -6.64 -30.48 0.70
C ARG A 460 -5.53 -30.26 1.72
N ALA A 461 -4.46 -29.57 1.33
CA ALA A 461 -3.36 -29.25 2.23
C ALA A 461 -3.85 -28.40 3.43
N LEU A 462 -4.76 -27.45 3.19
CA LEU A 462 -5.36 -26.65 4.26
C LEU A 462 -6.14 -27.50 5.25
N ALA A 463 -6.93 -28.47 4.77
CA ALA A 463 -7.67 -29.39 5.62
C ALA A 463 -6.76 -30.31 6.43
N GLU A 464 -5.76 -30.92 5.78
CA GLU A 464 -4.79 -31.82 6.43
C GLU A 464 -4.00 -31.08 7.52
N ALA A 465 -3.55 -29.86 7.26
CA ALA A 465 -2.88 -28.98 8.22
C ALA A 465 -3.77 -28.63 9.43
N ALA A 466 -5.05 -28.33 9.19
CA ALA A 466 -5.99 -28.03 10.27
C ALA A 466 -6.26 -29.27 11.15
N ILE A 467 -6.45 -30.44 10.54
CA ILE A 467 -6.67 -31.71 11.25
C ILE A 467 -5.45 -32.07 12.11
N GLU A 468 -4.23 -31.92 11.55
CA GLU A 468 -2.98 -32.17 12.26
C GLU A 468 -2.83 -31.21 13.47
N LEU A 469 -3.14 -29.94 13.29
CA LEU A 469 -3.07 -28.96 14.38
C LEU A 469 -4.09 -29.21 15.50
N PHE A 470 -5.25 -29.80 15.19
CA PHE A 470 -6.23 -30.15 16.23
C PHE A 470 -5.86 -31.36 17.08
N GLN A 471 -4.74 -32.03 16.81
CA GLN A 471 -4.15 -32.98 17.75
C GLN A 471 -3.63 -32.19 18.96
N ASP A 472 -3.99 -32.62 20.16
CA ASP A 472 -3.82 -31.84 21.40
C ASP A 472 -2.39 -31.30 21.61
N ASP A 473 -1.38 -32.13 21.45
CA ASP A 473 0.02 -31.74 21.61
C ASP A 473 0.46 -30.68 20.59
N ASN A 474 0.04 -30.84 19.32
CA ASN A 474 0.36 -29.91 18.25
C ASN A 474 -0.30 -28.56 18.46
N TRP A 475 -1.57 -28.56 18.88
CA TRP A 475 -2.32 -27.33 19.12
C TRP A 475 -1.67 -26.51 20.24
N HIS A 476 -1.39 -27.12 21.37
CA HIS A 476 -0.78 -26.46 22.52
C HIS A 476 0.65 -25.99 22.24
N ALA A 477 1.43 -26.77 21.48
CA ALA A 477 2.77 -26.34 21.04
C ALA A 477 2.69 -25.10 20.14
N ALA A 478 1.80 -25.10 19.14
CA ALA A 478 1.61 -23.96 18.24
C ALA A 478 1.06 -22.72 18.98
N GLN A 479 0.15 -22.91 19.94
CA GLN A 479 -0.33 -21.82 20.79
C GLN A 479 0.83 -21.16 21.55
N ARG A 480 1.65 -21.95 22.25
CA ARG A 480 2.81 -21.40 23.00
C ARG A 480 3.78 -20.65 22.10
N ALA A 481 4.10 -21.22 20.93
CA ALA A 481 4.98 -20.59 19.95
C ALA A 481 4.40 -19.26 19.45
N GLY A 482 3.11 -19.21 19.09
CA GLY A 482 2.44 -17.99 18.62
C GLY A 482 2.39 -16.91 19.68
N VAL A 483 2.03 -17.27 20.92
CA VAL A 483 2.00 -16.33 22.06
C VAL A 483 3.40 -15.74 22.31
N ALA A 484 4.42 -16.60 22.43
CA ALA A 484 5.77 -16.13 22.69
C ALA A 484 6.31 -15.24 21.55
N ARG A 485 6.01 -15.58 20.29
CA ARG A 485 6.42 -14.82 19.12
C ARG A 485 5.79 -13.43 19.09
N VAL A 486 4.45 -13.32 19.27
CA VAL A 486 3.78 -12.03 19.24
C VAL A 486 4.21 -11.12 20.40
N GLU A 487 4.40 -11.67 21.60
CA GLU A 487 4.87 -10.92 22.77
C GLU A 487 6.31 -10.42 22.60
N ARG A 488 7.15 -11.18 21.91
CA ARG A 488 8.56 -10.85 21.76
C ARG A 488 8.83 -9.90 20.58
N TYR A 489 8.07 -9.97 19.49
CA TYR A 489 8.46 -9.30 18.23
C TYR A 489 7.37 -8.44 17.59
N TYR A 490 6.08 -8.55 18.01
CA TYR A 490 4.97 -7.93 17.30
C TYR A 490 4.03 -7.15 18.21
N THR A 491 4.59 -6.45 19.20
CA THR A 491 3.79 -5.61 20.08
C THR A 491 3.62 -4.21 19.52
N GLN A 492 2.48 -3.58 19.80
CA GLN A 492 2.22 -2.19 19.42
C GLN A 492 3.26 -1.24 20.02
N GLU A 493 3.67 -1.48 21.25
CA GLU A 493 4.67 -0.67 21.98
C GLU A 493 6.03 -0.70 21.29
N GLN A 494 6.47 -1.87 20.79
CA GLN A 494 7.72 -2.00 20.03
C GLN A 494 7.67 -1.24 18.73
N MET A 495 6.56 -1.39 17.96
CA MET A 495 6.34 -0.65 16.72
C MET A 495 6.40 0.87 16.97
N ILE A 496 5.63 1.38 17.94
CA ILE A 496 5.59 2.79 18.29
C ILE A 496 6.96 3.28 18.76
N GLY A 497 7.66 2.49 19.60
CA GLY A 497 9.01 2.82 20.07
C GLY A 497 10.03 2.96 18.93
N ALA A 498 9.97 2.07 17.93
CA ALA A 498 10.80 2.13 16.74
C ALA A 498 10.52 3.41 15.92
N TYR A 499 9.26 3.73 15.66
CA TYR A 499 8.89 4.96 14.96
C TYR A 499 9.23 6.23 15.76
N ARG A 500 9.10 6.21 17.10
CA ARG A 500 9.53 7.33 17.95
C ARG A 500 11.03 7.60 17.81
N THR A 501 11.84 6.55 17.75
CA THR A 501 13.28 6.65 17.50
C THR A 501 13.58 7.25 16.12
N LEU A 502 12.86 6.78 15.07
CA LEU A 502 12.99 7.32 13.72
C LEU A 502 12.59 8.81 13.65
N TYR A 503 11.42 9.18 14.15
CA TYR A 503 10.97 10.56 14.10
C TYR A 503 11.91 11.51 14.84
N ARG A 504 12.41 11.13 16.02
CA ARG A 504 13.39 11.93 16.77
C ARG A 504 14.67 12.11 15.96
N ARG A 505 15.28 11.03 15.48
CA ARG A 505 16.51 11.09 14.69
C ARG A 505 16.35 11.94 13.41
N LEU A 506 15.24 11.80 12.71
CA LEU A 506 14.96 12.54 11.49
C LEU A 506 14.66 14.02 11.76
N ALA A 507 13.93 14.33 12.83
CA ALA A 507 13.63 15.72 13.20
C ALA A 507 14.89 16.49 13.63
N ASP A 508 15.86 15.82 14.24
CA ASP A 508 17.14 16.40 14.66
C ASP A 508 18.17 16.49 13.51
N ALA A 509 17.91 15.82 12.38
CA ALA A 509 18.80 15.87 11.23
C ALA A 509 18.83 17.30 10.62
N PRO A 510 20.02 17.83 10.29
CA PRO A 510 20.11 19.09 9.59
C PRO A 510 19.39 19.01 8.23
N ALA A 511 18.69 20.08 7.86
CA ALA A 511 18.12 20.15 6.52
C ALA A 511 19.24 20.08 5.48
N GLN A 512 19.08 19.22 4.49
CA GLN A 512 19.98 19.17 3.35
C GLN A 512 19.82 20.48 2.52
N PRO A 513 20.87 20.95 1.83
CA PRO A 513 20.68 22.07 0.93
C PRO A 513 19.56 21.78 -0.06
N ALA A 514 18.60 22.70 -0.17
CA ALA A 514 17.58 22.64 -1.21
C ALA A 514 18.29 22.53 -2.57
N ALA A 515 17.63 21.92 -3.56
CA ALA A 515 18.22 21.86 -4.89
C ALA A 515 18.43 23.29 -5.39
N ASP A 516 19.70 23.69 -5.55
CA ASP A 516 20.01 24.93 -6.24
C ASP A 516 19.40 24.86 -7.64
N GLY A 517 18.53 25.84 -7.96
CA GLY A 517 18.05 26.01 -9.32
C GLY A 517 19.24 26.20 -10.28
N PRO A 518 19.06 26.01 -11.58
CA PRO A 518 20.12 26.29 -12.56
C PRO A 518 20.67 27.69 -12.32
N PRO A 519 22.01 27.90 -12.46
CA PRO A 519 22.64 29.19 -12.23
C PRO A 519 21.86 30.26 -13.00
N ALA A 520 21.54 31.37 -12.30
CA ALA A 520 20.81 32.49 -12.89
C ALA A 520 21.47 32.85 -14.24
N ARG A 521 20.68 32.80 -15.33
CA ARG A 521 21.17 33.22 -16.66
C ARG A 521 21.73 34.63 -16.51
N ALA A 522 23.02 34.81 -16.75
CA ALA A 522 23.59 36.11 -16.91
C ALA A 522 22.81 36.82 -18.02
N ALA A 523 22.18 37.94 -17.67
CA ALA A 523 21.52 38.81 -18.64
C ALA A 523 22.59 39.33 -19.61
N HIS A 524 22.53 38.89 -20.85
CA HIS A 524 23.22 39.50 -21.98
C HIS A 524 22.19 40.04 -22.97
#